data_12b37b0389566c9e789912350fdefe16
#
_entry.id   12b37b0389566c9e789912350fdefe16
#
_cell.length_a   1.000
_cell.length_b   1.000
_cell.length_c   1.000
_cell.angle_alpha   90.00
_cell.angle_beta   90.00
_cell.angle_gamma   90.00
#
_symmetry.space_group_name_H-M   'P 1'
#
loop_
_entity.id
_entity.type
_entity.pdbx_description
1 polymer ?
#
loop_
_entity_poly.entity_id
_entity_poly.type
_entity_poly.pdbx_seq_one_letter_code
_entity_poly.pdbx_strand_id
1 'polypeptide(L)'
;VLMGLQRGQTLLRPRTVGNRPLQVTPGTVWIPKRLAQGLHVEVGDAVRLEWVKSGRRRRVETTMRVAGLLDVAMGNSGYAEYRDVRRALADRVWPESGYGANVDCHPTRVEAFRHLLERSDEVALASTTQDAQREISQQMALMYIFLGVLLSFGTLLAGAAIHSVASVSLLERMRELASLRSLGFSARTTGSLAGLELLGLAVLGLAVGLPLGSKLNELFAASYNTENMQMRAYLPLWTHITSVVIVFGLVAVSTWLGTRRLRSMDLAQATKSAE
;
A
#
# COMPACT_ATOMS: atom_id res chain seq x y z
N VAL A 1 -11.18 9.44 -18.74
CA VAL A 1 -11.61 8.53 -19.82
C VAL A 1 -13.06 8.14 -19.59
N LEU A 2 -13.88 8.09 -20.66
CA LEU A 2 -15.26 7.59 -20.60
C LEU A 2 -15.34 6.28 -21.39
N MET A 3 -15.87 5.24 -20.76
CA MET A 3 -16.06 3.94 -21.37
C MET A 3 -17.54 3.68 -21.63
N GLY A 4 -17.87 3.35 -22.88
CA GLY A 4 -19.22 2.95 -23.27
C GLY A 4 -19.41 1.44 -23.03
N LEU A 5 -20.38 1.06 -22.20
CA LEU A 5 -20.71 -0.33 -21.91
C LEU A 5 -22.03 -0.74 -22.55
N GLN A 6 -22.11 -1.95 -23.07
CA GLN A 6 -23.35 -2.54 -23.53
C GLN A 6 -24.26 -2.91 -22.36
N ARG A 7 -25.56 -2.81 -22.55
CA ARG A 7 -26.54 -3.26 -21.56
C ARG A 7 -26.44 -4.77 -21.34
N GLY A 8 -26.55 -5.17 -20.06
CA GLY A 8 -26.53 -6.59 -19.71
C GLY A 8 -25.16 -7.26 -19.76
N GLN A 9 -24.08 -6.48 -19.97
CA GLN A 9 -22.74 -7.04 -19.90
C GLN A 9 -22.45 -7.59 -18.49
N THR A 10 -21.77 -8.73 -18.41
CA THR A 10 -21.50 -9.45 -17.15
C THR A 10 -20.03 -9.61 -16.83
N LEU A 11 -19.15 -9.37 -17.82
CA LEU A 11 -17.71 -9.61 -17.69
C LEU A 11 -17.00 -8.48 -16.96
N LEU A 12 -17.44 -7.24 -17.13
CA LEU A 12 -16.85 -6.09 -16.45
C LEU A 12 -17.71 -5.71 -15.24
N ARG A 13 -17.17 -5.88 -14.04
CA ARG A 13 -17.87 -5.58 -12.77
C ARG A 13 -17.08 -4.57 -11.94
N PRO A 14 -17.07 -3.28 -12.31
CA PRO A 14 -16.38 -2.27 -11.50
C PRO A 14 -17.06 -2.14 -10.14
N ARG A 15 -16.25 -1.91 -9.09
CA ARG A 15 -16.76 -1.68 -7.75
C ARG A 15 -17.51 -0.35 -7.67
N THR A 16 -18.72 -0.42 -7.17
CA THR A 16 -19.56 0.75 -6.92
C THR A 16 -19.59 1.08 -5.43
N VAL A 17 -19.80 2.33 -5.09
CA VAL A 17 -20.04 2.74 -3.70
C VAL A 17 -21.35 2.07 -3.22
N GLY A 18 -21.26 1.32 -2.10
CA GLY A 18 -22.38 0.55 -1.57
C GLY A 18 -22.59 -0.82 -2.21
N ASN A 19 -21.61 -1.31 -2.98
CA ASN A 19 -21.60 -2.66 -3.59
C ASN A 19 -22.82 -2.96 -4.48
N ARG A 20 -23.39 -1.94 -5.10
CA ARG A 20 -24.51 -2.09 -6.05
C ARG A 20 -23.99 -2.55 -7.40
N PRO A 21 -24.71 -3.39 -8.14
CA PRO A 21 -24.30 -3.76 -9.48
C PRO A 21 -24.32 -2.53 -10.40
N LEU A 22 -23.30 -2.40 -11.24
CA LEU A 22 -23.25 -1.36 -12.26
C LEU A 22 -24.35 -1.62 -13.30
N GLN A 23 -25.31 -0.73 -13.39
CA GLN A 23 -26.33 -0.76 -14.44
C GLN A 23 -26.26 0.52 -15.26
N VAL A 24 -25.91 0.37 -16.53
CA VAL A 24 -25.88 1.50 -17.46
C VAL A 24 -27.26 1.68 -18.07
N THR A 25 -27.80 2.88 -17.93
CA THR A 25 -29.08 3.31 -18.50
C THR A 25 -28.88 4.49 -19.43
N PRO A 26 -29.75 4.72 -20.43
CA PRO A 26 -29.60 5.82 -21.35
C PRO A 26 -29.57 7.18 -20.67
N GLY A 27 -28.70 8.04 -21.13
CA GLY A 27 -28.58 9.41 -20.62
C GLY A 27 -27.91 9.49 -19.24
N THR A 28 -27.33 8.38 -18.74
CA THR A 28 -26.69 8.34 -17.43
C THR A 28 -25.22 7.98 -17.50
N VAL A 29 -24.46 8.44 -16.51
CA VAL A 29 -23.04 8.17 -16.35
C VAL A 29 -22.71 7.75 -14.91
N TRP A 30 -21.85 6.77 -14.77
CA TRP A 30 -21.22 6.39 -13.52
C TRP A 30 -19.83 7.01 -13.46
N ILE A 31 -19.55 7.74 -12.40
CA ILE A 31 -18.26 8.45 -12.23
C ILE A 31 -17.56 8.02 -10.95
N PRO A 32 -16.21 8.06 -10.90
CA PRO A 32 -15.47 7.83 -9.67
C PRO A 32 -15.91 8.81 -8.58
N LYS A 33 -16.05 8.31 -7.34
CA LYS A 33 -16.44 9.12 -6.17
C LYS A 33 -15.59 10.38 -6.03
N ARG A 34 -14.31 10.27 -6.29
CA ARG A 34 -13.39 11.40 -6.20
C ARG A 34 -13.64 12.47 -7.27
N LEU A 35 -13.91 12.03 -8.50
CA LEU A 35 -14.26 12.96 -9.57
C LEU A 35 -15.54 13.72 -9.23
N ALA A 36 -16.54 13.03 -8.66
CA ALA A 36 -17.76 13.65 -8.17
C ALA A 36 -17.48 14.68 -7.07
N GLN A 37 -16.61 14.36 -6.12
CA GLN A 37 -16.20 15.27 -5.05
C GLN A 37 -15.46 16.51 -5.59
N GLY A 38 -14.55 16.33 -6.55
CA GLY A 38 -13.82 17.45 -7.17
C GLY A 38 -14.71 18.37 -8.01
N LEU A 39 -15.77 17.81 -8.61
CA LEU A 39 -16.75 18.57 -9.39
C LEU A 39 -17.92 19.08 -8.53
N HIS A 40 -18.00 18.73 -7.26
CA HIS A 40 -19.10 19.05 -6.35
C HIS A 40 -20.47 18.59 -6.89
N VAL A 41 -20.51 17.35 -7.43
CA VAL A 41 -21.74 16.76 -7.98
C VAL A 41 -22.13 15.52 -7.19
N GLU A 42 -23.45 15.32 -7.06
CA GLU A 42 -24.05 14.18 -6.39
C GLU A 42 -24.78 13.27 -7.36
N VAL A 43 -25.23 12.11 -6.85
CA VAL A 43 -26.06 11.18 -7.63
C VAL A 43 -27.37 11.82 -7.98
N GLY A 44 -27.70 11.87 -9.25
CA GLY A 44 -28.89 12.54 -9.81
C GLY A 44 -28.58 13.86 -10.54
N ASP A 45 -27.44 14.48 -10.28
CA ASP A 45 -27.04 15.72 -10.92
C ASP A 45 -26.71 15.53 -12.40
N ALA A 46 -26.86 16.61 -13.16
CA ALA A 46 -26.49 16.65 -14.56
C ALA A 46 -25.06 17.10 -14.73
N VAL A 47 -24.26 16.29 -15.43
CA VAL A 47 -22.85 16.59 -15.73
C VAL A 47 -22.72 16.84 -17.23
N ARG A 48 -22.07 17.94 -17.58
CA ARG A 48 -21.71 18.26 -18.96
C ARG A 48 -20.36 17.60 -19.28
N LEU A 49 -20.38 16.69 -20.24
CA LEU A 49 -19.22 16.01 -20.77
C LEU A 49 -18.75 16.71 -22.02
N GLU A 50 -17.47 17.04 -22.07
CA GLU A 50 -16.86 17.73 -23.20
C GLU A 50 -15.75 16.84 -23.79
N TRP A 51 -15.82 16.56 -25.07
CA TRP A 51 -14.75 15.88 -25.79
C TRP A 51 -13.98 16.90 -26.63
N VAL A 52 -12.68 16.96 -26.40
CA VAL A 52 -11.80 17.85 -27.16
C VAL A 52 -11.00 16.97 -28.12
N LYS A 53 -11.12 17.22 -29.40
CA LYS A 53 -10.32 16.57 -30.43
C LYS A 53 -8.93 17.18 -30.45
N SER A 54 -7.89 16.36 -30.29
CA SER A 54 -6.49 16.75 -30.44
C SER A 54 -6.27 17.38 -31.81
N GLY A 55 -5.79 18.64 -31.87
CA GLY A 55 -5.46 19.35 -33.10
C GLY A 55 -6.62 20.14 -33.79
N ARG A 56 -7.85 20.05 -33.34
CA ARG A 56 -8.95 20.94 -33.84
C ARG A 56 -9.86 21.34 -32.67
N ARG A 57 -10.18 22.64 -32.56
CA ARG A 57 -11.08 23.24 -31.53
C ARG A 57 -12.56 22.82 -31.68
N ARG A 58 -12.87 21.62 -32.12
CA ARG A 58 -14.23 21.16 -32.17
C ARG A 58 -14.56 20.44 -30.86
N ARG A 59 -15.32 21.11 -30.02
CA ARG A 59 -15.87 20.58 -28.80
C ARG A 59 -17.18 19.89 -29.11
N VAL A 60 -17.35 18.68 -28.61
CA VAL A 60 -18.65 18.02 -28.60
C VAL A 60 -19.08 17.97 -27.15
N GLU A 61 -20.24 18.54 -26.89
CA GLU A 61 -20.80 18.59 -25.54
C GLU A 61 -22.03 17.68 -25.49
N THR A 62 -22.12 16.92 -24.41
CA THR A 62 -23.32 16.18 -24.09
C THR A 62 -23.58 16.24 -22.59
N THR A 63 -24.85 16.26 -22.21
CA THR A 63 -25.23 16.27 -20.80
C THR A 63 -25.74 14.90 -20.42
N MET A 64 -25.17 14.35 -19.35
CA MET A 64 -25.61 13.07 -18.79
C MET A 64 -25.89 13.22 -17.29
N ARG A 65 -26.78 12.40 -16.77
CA ARG A 65 -27.12 12.42 -15.34
C ARG A 65 -26.29 11.39 -14.58
N VAL A 66 -25.76 11.76 -13.42
CA VAL A 66 -24.97 10.85 -12.57
C VAL A 66 -25.88 9.76 -11.99
N ALA A 67 -25.73 8.52 -12.45
CA ALA A 67 -26.50 7.37 -11.97
C ALA A 67 -25.95 6.81 -10.66
N GLY A 68 -24.66 6.97 -10.41
CA GLY A 68 -24.01 6.45 -9.21
C GLY A 68 -22.52 6.70 -9.20
N LEU A 69 -21.90 6.36 -8.07
CA LEU A 69 -20.49 6.57 -7.83
C LEU A 69 -19.71 5.25 -7.82
N LEU A 70 -18.52 5.29 -8.39
CA LEU A 70 -17.60 4.16 -8.44
C LEU A 70 -16.58 4.27 -7.31
N ASP A 71 -16.25 3.14 -6.70
CA ASP A 71 -15.18 3.00 -5.71
C ASP A 71 -13.95 2.35 -6.38
N VAL A 72 -13.25 3.13 -7.19
CA VAL A 72 -12.05 2.67 -7.91
C VAL A 72 -10.80 3.24 -7.25
N ALA A 73 -9.79 2.37 -7.05
CA ALA A 73 -8.52 2.75 -6.45
C ALA A 73 -7.61 3.50 -7.44
N MET A 74 -7.71 3.17 -8.73
CA MET A 74 -6.89 3.75 -9.80
C MET A 74 -7.75 4.14 -11.00
N GLY A 75 -7.40 5.28 -11.61
CA GLY A 75 -8.01 5.79 -12.83
C GLY A 75 -9.25 6.65 -12.60
N ASN A 76 -9.47 7.54 -13.56
CA ASN A 76 -10.64 8.45 -13.63
C ASN A 76 -11.61 8.03 -14.74
N SER A 77 -11.82 6.71 -14.91
CA SER A 77 -12.71 6.20 -15.93
C SER A 77 -14.17 6.24 -15.46
N GLY A 78 -15.01 6.94 -16.22
CA GLY A 78 -16.46 6.89 -16.08
C GLY A 78 -17.06 5.83 -17.00
N TYR A 79 -18.27 5.38 -16.68
CA TYR A 79 -19.00 4.40 -17.48
C TYR A 79 -20.37 4.95 -17.86
N ALA A 80 -20.69 4.84 -19.14
CA ALA A 80 -21.99 5.22 -19.70
C ALA A 80 -22.51 4.13 -20.64
N GLU A 81 -23.74 4.27 -21.14
CA GLU A 81 -24.23 3.36 -22.14
C GLU A 81 -23.47 3.53 -23.47
N TYR A 82 -23.06 2.44 -24.08
CA TYR A 82 -22.31 2.43 -25.35
C TYR A 82 -22.98 3.27 -26.46
N ARG A 83 -24.32 3.14 -26.59
CA ARG A 83 -25.07 3.89 -27.59
C ARG A 83 -25.03 5.41 -27.38
N ASP A 84 -25.04 5.85 -26.12
CA ASP A 84 -24.98 7.28 -25.81
C ASP A 84 -23.61 7.87 -26.11
N VAL A 85 -22.54 7.14 -25.73
CA VAL A 85 -21.16 7.51 -26.04
C VAL A 85 -20.97 7.58 -27.57
N ARG A 86 -21.47 6.59 -28.30
CA ARG A 86 -21.39 6.54 -29.74
C ARG A 86 -22.17 7.69 -30.41
N ARG A 87 -23.37 8.02 -29.94
CA ARG A 87 -24.14 9.17 -30.41
C ARG A 87 -23.44 10.49 -30.15
N ALA A 88 -22.86 10.65 -28.95
CA ALA A 88 -22.11 11.84 -28.58
C ALA A 88 -20.90 12.05 -29.51
N LEU A 89 -20.26 10.98 -29.93
CA LEU A 89 -19.17 10.99 -30.90
C LEU A 89 -19.67 11.14 -32.37
N ALA A 90 -20.97 11.24 -32.58
CA ALA A 90 -21.61 11.34 -33.88
C ALA A 90 -21.24 10.20 -34.85
N ASP A 91 -21.18 8.96 -34.32
CA ASP A 91 -20.79 7.75 -35.06
C ASP A 91 -19.44 7.85 -35.80
N ARG A 92 -18.59 8.81 -35.45
CA ARG A 92 -17.27 8.97 -36.06
C ARG A 92 -16.22 8.29 -35.21
N VAL A 93 -15.30 7.59 -35.86
CA VAL A 93 -14.11 7.07 -35.25
C VAL A 93 -13.14 8.24 -34.98
N TRP A 94 -12.84 8.48 -33.73
CA TRP A 94 -11.85 9.48 -33.34
C TRP A 94 -10.49 8.80 -33.20
N PRO A 95 -9.38 9.44 -33.53
CA PRO A 95 -8.05 8.82 -33.40
C PRO A 95 -7.73 8.34 -31.98
N GLU A 96 -8.31 9.01 -30.97
CA GLU A 96 -8.13 8.67 -29.57
C GLU A 96 -9.22 7.70 -29.04
N SER A 97 -10.16 7.27 -29.88
CA SER A 97 -11.18 6.30 -29.51
C SER A 97 -10.74 4.89 -29.89
N GLY A 98 -10.89 3.95 -29.00
CA GLY A 98 -10.66 2.54 -29.24
C GLY A 98 -11.91 1.72 -28.93
N TYR A 99 -12.05 0.62 -29.65
CA TYR A 99 -13.05 -0.41 -29.34
C TYR A 99 -12.34 -1.59 -28.68
N GLY A 100 -12.90 -2.10 -27.62
CA GLY A 100 -12.41 -3.27 -26.94
C GLY A 100 -13.53 -4.26 -26.68
N ALA A 101 -13.23 -5.53 -26.78
CA ALA A 101 -14.14 -6.61 -26.40
C ALA A 101 -13.52 -7.45 -25.30
N ASN A 102 -14.26 -7.67 -24.22
CA ASN A 102 -13.90 -8.66 -23.23
C ASN A 102 -14.54 -9.99 -23.66
N VAL A 103 -13.73 -11.02 -23.81
CA VAL A 103 -14.17 -12.34 -24.24
C VAL A 103 -13.88 -13.34 -23.13
N ASP A 104 -14.89 -14.11 -22.75
CA ASP A 104 -14.70 -15.27 -21.88
C ASP A 104 -14.30 -16.47 -22.73
N CYS A 105 -13.15 -17.06 -22.44
CA CYS A 105 -12.60 -18.18 -23.20
C CYS A 105 -12.14 -19.28 -22.24
N HIS A 106 -12.35 -20.52 -22.63
CA HIS A 106 -11.87 -21.67 -21.86
C HIS A 106 -10.34 -21.62 -21.72
N PRO A 107 -9.77 -21.84 -20.50
CA PRO A 107 -8.35 -21.66 -20.22
C PRO A 107 -7.39 -22.36 -21.20
N THR A 108 -7.75 -23.54 -21.70
CA THR A 108 -6.93 -24.31 -22.65
C THR A 108 -6.86 -23.72 -24.05
N ARG A 109 -7.79 -22.80 -24.40
CA ARG A 109 -7.88 -22.21 -25.75
C ARG A 109 -7.42 -20.74 -25.79
N VAL A 110 -7.09 -20.15 -24.65
CA VAL A 110 -6.72 -18.75 -24.55
C VAL A 110 -5.53 -18.40 -25.45
N GLU A 111 -4.46 -19.18 -25.41
CA GLU A 111 -3.26 -18.94 -26.21
C GLU A 111 -3.52 -19.08 -27.71
N ALA A 112 -4.24 -20.12 -28.10
CA ALA A 112 -4.59 -20.31 -29.51
C ALA A 112 -5.49 -19.18 -30.04
N PHE A 113 -6.42 -18.71 -29.21
CA PHE A 113 -7.29 -17.58 -29.54
C PHE A 113 -6.52 -16.27 -29.62
N ARG A 114 -5.59 -16.02 -28.68
CA ARG A 114 -4.71 -14.86 -28.70
C ARG A 114 -3.89 -14.80 -29.98
N HIS A 115 -3.24 -15.89 -30.36
CA HIS A 115 -2.46 -15.96 -31.60
C HIS A 115 -3.30 -15.74 -32.88
N LEU A 116 -4.57 -16.13 -32.85
CA LEU A 116 -5.48 -15.83 -33.97
C LEU A 116 -5.79 -14.33 -34.03
N LEU A 117 -6.01 -13.69 -32.89
CA LEU A 117 -6.27 -12.25 -32.79
C LEU A 117 -5.03 -11.43 -33.18
N GLU A 118 -3.85 -11.80 -32.74
CA GLU A 118 -2.58 -11.13 -33.06
C GLU A 118 -2.22 -11.17 -34.55
N ARG A 119 -2.73 -12.14 -35.28
CA ARG A 119 -2.58 -12.25 -36.75
C ARG A 119 -3.57 -11.38 -37.52
N SER A 120 -4.54 -10.82 -36.85
CA SER A 120 -5.56 -9.98 -37.45
C SER A 120 -5.08 -8.53 -37.45
N ASP A 121 -5.01 -7.90 -38.61
CA ASP A 121 -4.63 -6.47 -38.77
C ASP A 121 -5.63 -5.52 -38.10
N GLU A 122 -6.80 -6.01 -37.70
CA GLU A 122 -7.84 -5.22 -37.05
C GLU A 122 -7.65 -5.14 -35.52
N VAL A 123 -6.84 -6.02 -34.92
CA VAL A 123 -6.63 -6.10 -33.47
C VAL A 123 -5.29 -5.47 -33.11
N ALA A 124 -5.33 -4.30 -32.48
CA ALA A 124 -4.12 -3.60 -32.05
C ALA A 124 -3.43 -4.27 -30.85
N LEU A 125 -4.21 -4.87 -29.95
CA LEU A 125 -3.69 -5.51 -28.74
C LEU A 125 -4.66 -6.59 -28.25
N ALA A 126 -4.15 -7.79 -28.03
CA ALA A 126 -4.84 -8.87 -27.35
C ALA A 126 -4.10 -9.20 -26.06
N SER A 127 -4.72 -8.95 -24.91
CA SER A 127 -4.14 -9.25 -23.59
C SER A 127 -5.05 -10.17 -22.78
N THR A 128 -4.45 -11.04 -21.99
CA THR A 128 -5.18 -11.89 -21.07
C THR A 128 -5.21 -11.28 -19.67
N THR A 129 -6.18 -11.67 -18.86
CA THR A 129 -6.21 -11.30 -17.43
C THR A 129 -4.94 -11.79 -16.71
N GLN A 130 -4.37 -12.93 -17.16
CA GLN A 130 -3.14 -13.45 -16.59
C GLN A 130 -1.92 -12.58 -16.94
N ASP A 131 -1.85 -12.05 -18.16
CA ASP A 131 -0.77 -11.14 -18.57
C ASP A 131 -0.81 -9.84 -17.76
N ALA A 132 -1.99 -9.25 -17.63
CA ALA A 132 -2.19 -8.07 -16.80
C ALA A 132 -1.82 -8.34 -15.32
N GLN A 133 -2.18 -9.50 -14.79
CA GLN A 133 -1.84 -9.89 -13.43
C GLN A 133 -0.33 -10.14 -13.26
N ARG A 134 0.34 -10.75 -14.24
CA ARG A 134 1.80 -10.94 -14.23
C ARG A 134 2.54 -9.60 -14.28
N GLU A 135 2.12 -8.70 -15.14
CA GLU A 135 2.73 -7.37 -15.26
C GLU A 135 2.62 -6.59 -13.94
N ILE A 136 1.42 -6.56 -13.34
CA ILE A 136 1.22 -5.96 -12.03
C ILE A 136 2.08 -6.65 -10.96
N SER A 137 2.14 -7.97 -10.95
CA SER A 137 2.92 -8.71 -9.96
C SER A 137 4.43 -8.48 -10.10
N GLN A 138 4.95 -8.33 -11.32
CA GLN A 138 6.35 -7.99 -11.56
C GLN A 138 6.69 -6.58 -11.08
N GLN A 139 5.85 -5.60 -11.37
CA GLN A 139 6.01 -4.23 -10.85
C GLN A 139 5.95 -4.20 -9.32
N MET A 140 5.01 -4.96 -8.72
CA MET A 140 4.90 -5.10 -7.27
C MET A 140 6.12 -5.79 -6.66
N ALA A 141 6.72 -6.78 -7.33
CA ALA A 141 7.89 -7.49 -6.84
C ALA A 141 9.09 -6.54 -6.62
N LEU A 142 9.37 -5.67 -7.57
CA LEU A 142 10.43 -4.65 -7.43
C LEU A 142 10.15 -3.71 -6.25
N MET A 143 8.90 -3.29 -6.09
CA MET A 143 8.50 -2.45 -4.97
C MET A 143 8.68 -3.17 -3.62
N TYR A 144 8.31 -4.46 -3.53
CA TYR A 144 8.51 -5.26 -2.31
C TYR A 144 10.00 -5.45 -1.97
N ILE A 145 10.86 -5.67 -2.97
CA ILE A 145 12.30 -5.74 -2.76
C ILE A 145 12.82 -4.42 -2.19
N PHE A 146 12.46 -3.30 -2.80
CA PHE A 146 12.86 -1.97 -2.33
C PHE A 146 12.39 -1.68 -0.90
N LEU A 147 11.11 -1.96 -0.60
CA LEU A 147 10.56 -1.83 0.75
C LEU A 147 11.24 -2.77 1.74
N GLY A 148 11.57 -3.99 1.31
CA GLY A 148 12.31 -4.96 2.13
C GLY A 148 13.70 -4.45 2.52
N VAL A 149 14.43 -3.84 1.59
CA VAL A 149 15.74 -3.21 1.85
C VAL A 149 15.59 -2.05 2.83
N LEU A 150 14.62 -1.15 2.62
CA LEU A 150 14.37 -0.02 3.53
C LEU A 150 14.00 -0.51 4.95
N LEU A 151 13.14 -1.52 5.05
CA LEU A 151 12.74 -2.10 6.33
C LEU A 151 13.93 -2.75 7.05
N SER A 152 14.77 -3.47 6.32
CA SER A 152 16.00 -4.07 6.86
C SER A 152 16.95 -3.00 7.40
N PHE A 153 17.13 -1.91 6.65
CA PHE A 153 17.97 -0.79 7.07
C PHE A 153 17.41 -0.11 8.33
N GLY A 154 16.12 0.17 8.37
CA GLY A 154 15.44 0.71 9.55
C GLY A 154 15.57 -0.20 10.77
N THR A 155 15.41 -1.51 10.58
CA THR A 155 15.56 -2.52 11.65
C THR A 155 17.00 -2.58 12.17
N LEU A 156 17.99 -2.50 11.29
CA LEU A 156 19.42 -2.46 11.68
C LEU A 156 19.74 -1.19 12.48
N LEU A 157 19.26 -0.04 12.04
CA LEU A 157 19.45 1.22 12.78
C LEU A 157 18.78 1.19 14.15
N ALA A 158 17.55 0.69 14.24
CA ALA A 158 16.87 0.49 15.51
C ALA A 158 17.62 -0.47 16.43
N GLY A 159 18.12 -1.58 15.88
CA GLY A 159 18.94 -2.55 16.60
C GLY A 159 20.24 -1.95 17.14
N ALA A 160 20.94 -1.15 16.33
CA ALA A 160 22.14 -0.44 16.73
C ALA A 160 21.86 0.57 17.85
N ALA A 161 20.77 1.34 17.73
CA ALA A 161 20.35 2.29 18.76
C ALA A 161 20.02 1.58 20.09
N ILE A 162 19.21 0.51 20.07
CA ILE A 162 18.87 -0.29 21.25
C ILE A 162 20.14 -0.88 21.86
N HIS A 163 21.05 -1.42 21.06
CA HIS A 163 22.32 -1.98 21.54
C HIS A 163 23.20 -0.91 22.18
N SER A 164 23.25 0.30 21.60
CA SER A 164 23.99 1.43 22.15
C SER A 164 23.44 1.84 23.52
N VAL A 165 22.13 2.05 23.62
CA VAL A 165 21.47 2.39 24.90
C VAL A 165 21.70 1.29 25.94
N ALA A 166 21.54 0.03 25.56
CA ALA A 166 21.79 -1.10 26.45
C ALA A 166 23.25 -1.12 26.94
N SER A 167 24.21 -0.86 26.08
CA SER A 167 25.63 -0.86 26.42
C SER A 167 25.98 0.29 27.37
N VAL A 168 25.45 1.50 27.14
CA VAL A 168 25.68 2.66 28.01
C VAL A 168 25.04 2.41 29.38
N SER A 169 23.77 1.97 29.44
CA SER A 169 23.09 1.66 30.70
C SER A 169 23.83 0.61 31.51
N LEU A 170 24.37 -0.43 30.87
CA LEU A 170 25.19 -1.44 31.54
C LEU A 170 26.50 -0.86 32.06
N LEU A 171 27.19 0.02 31.30
CA LEU A 171 28.43 0.65 31.72
C LEU A 171 28.24 1.60 32.91
N GLU A 172 27.22 2.38 32.91
CA GLU A 172 26.88 3.35 33.98
C GLU A 172 26.61 2.59 35.32
N ARG A 173 26.01 1.41 35.24
CA ARG A 173 25.64 0.61 36.41
C ARG A 173 26.63 -0.50 36.72
N MET A 174 27.79 -0.54 36.06
CA MET A 174 28.78 -1.60 36.28
C MET A 174 29.21 -1.76 37.76
N ARG A 175 29.33 -0.63 38.50
CA ARG A 175 29.66 -0.67 39.92
C ARG A 175 28.56 -1.29 40.76
N GLU A 176 27.31 -0.94 40.53
CA GLU A 176 26.16 -1.51 41.22
C GLU A 176 26.00 -3.00 40.92
N LEU A 177 26.19 -3.39 39.67
CA LEU A 177 26.13 -4.78 39.24
C LEU A 177 27.30 -5.61 39.80
N ALA A 178 28.50 -5.02 39.94
CA ALA A 178 29.65 -5.65 40.55
C ALA A 178 29.45 -5.84 42.06
N SER A 179 28.88 -4.87 42.78
CA SER A 179 28.55 -5.01 44.21
C SER A 179 27.47 -6.05 44.46
N LEU A 180 26.46 -6.17 43.63
CA LEU A 180 25.48 -7.27 43.70
C LEU A 180 26.11 -8.64 43.47
N ARG A 181 27.08 -8.73 42.56
CA ARG A 181 27.83 -10.01 42.36
C ARG A 181 28.74 -10.37 43.54
N SER A 182 29.34 -9.38 44.20
CA SER A 182 30.15 -9.63 45.41
C SER A 182 29.29 -10.11 46.59
N LEU A 183 27.98 -9.74 46.58
CA LEU A 183 26.98 -10.25 47.55
C LEU A 183 26.44 -11.64 47.17
N GLY A 184 26.97 -12.27 46.11
CA GLY A 184 26.63 -13.64 45.73
C GLY A 184 25.50 -13.78 44.67
N PHE A 185 25.00 -12.69 44.11
CA PHE A 185 24.01 -12.77 43.05
C PHE A 185 24.60 -13.32 41.75
N SER A 186 23.85 -14.20 41.09
CA SER A 186 24.30 -14.79 39.82
C SER A 186 24.32 -13.73 38.68
N ALA A 187 25.22 -13.90 37.70
CA ALA A 187 25.28 -13.06 36.52
C ALA A 187 23.96 -13.06 35.70
N ARG A 188 23.14 -14.13 35.83
CA ARG A 188 21.82 -14.20 35.19
C ARG A 188 20.82 -13.28 35.88
N THR A 189 20.78 -13.27 37.20
CA THR A 189 19.87 -12.41 38.00
C THR A 189 20.20 -10.95 37.79
N THR A 190 21.47 -10.59 37.77
CA THR A 190 21.94 -9.23 37.52
C THR A 190 21.62 -8.77 36.09
N GLY A 191 21.83 -9.65 35.11
CA GLY A 191 21.48 -9.36 33.70
C GLY A 191 19.98 -9.27 33.43
N SER A 192 19.14 -10.04 34.16
CA SER A 192 17.69 -9.94 34.03
C SER A 192 17.13 -8.62 34.56
N LEU A 193 17.73 -8.04 35.58
CA LEU A 193 17.33 -6.74 36.10
C LEU A 193 17.58 -5.63 35.08
N ALA A 194 18.73 -5.60 34.43
CA ALA A 194 19.02 -4.68 33.34
C ALA A 194 18.10 -4.93 32.12
N GLY A 195 17.79 -6.21 31.85
CA GLY A 195 16.83 -6.55 30.79
C GLY A 195 15.42 -6.06 31.03
N LEU A 196 14.93 -6.08 32.26
CA LEU A 196 13.61 -5.55 32.65
C LEU A 196 13.52 -4.02 32.42
N GLU A 197 14.59 -3.31 32.67
CA GLU A 197 14.63 -1.86 32.42
C GLU A 197 14.56 -1.55 30.93
N LEU A 198 15.36 -2.25 30.10
CA LEU A 198 15.30 -2.11 28.65
C LEU A 198 13.92 -2.50 28.09
N LEU A 199 13.29 -3.50 28.71
CA LEU A 199 11.94 -3.90 28.34
C LEU A 199 10.92 -2.83 28.68
N GLY A 200 11.05 -2.15 29.83
CA GLY A 200 10.23 -0.98 30.19
C GLY A 200 10.38 0.17 29.17
N LEU A 201 11.63 0.49 28.79
CA LEU A 201 11.91 1.48 27.77
C LEU A 201 11.32 1.08 26.39
N ALA A 202 11.40 -0.21 26.03
CA ALA A 202 10.79 -0.71 24.79
C ALA A 202 9.27 -0.58 24.79
N VAL A 203 8.60 -0.85 25.92
CA VAL A 203 7.15 -0.68 26.05
C VAL A 203 6.76 0.80 25.89
N LEU A 204 7.48 1.73 26.53
CA LEU A 204 7.26 3.16 26.38
C LEU A 204 7.52 3.62 24.93
N GLY A 205 8.61 3.14 24.34
CA GLY A 205 8.92 3.41 22.93
C GLY A 205 7.85 2.92 21.95
N LEU A 206 7.30 1.73 22.18
CA LEU A 206 6.18 1.19 21.38
C LEU A 206 4.89 1.97 21.60
N ALA A 207 4.59 2.39 22.84
CA ALA A 207 3.39 3.17 23.15
C ALA A 207 3.35 4.51 22.40
N VAL A 208 4.50 5.11 22.12
CA VAL A 208 4.63 6.34 21.33
C VAL A 208 4.85 6.02 19.84
N GLY A 209 5.69 5.05 19.55
CA GLY A 209 6.12 4.74 18.19
C GLY A 209 5.01 4.18 17.30
N LEU A 210 4.13 3.32 17.83
CA LEU A 210 3.04 2.73 17.04
C LEU A 210 2.00 3.80 16.60
N PRO A 211 1.48 4.67 17.48
CA PRO A 211 0.58 5.74 17.05
C PRO A 211 1.26 6.71 16.07
N LEU A 212 2.50 7.10 16.35
CA LEU A 212 3.26 7.99 15.46
C LEU A 212 3.46 7.38 14.07
N GLY A 213 3.86 6.10 14.01
CA GLY A 213 4.00 5.37 12.77
C GLY A 213 2.68 5.25 11.99
N SER A 214 1.57 5.02 12.68
CA SER A 214 0.24 5.00 12.06
C SER A 214 -0.14 6.37 11.47
N LYS A 215 0.13 7.46 12.19
CA LYS A 215 -0.12 8.82 11.70
C LYS A 215 0.78 9.19 10.52
N LEU A 216 2.05 8.83 10.56
CA LEU A 216 2.95 9.02 9.42
C LEU A 216 2.49 8.26 8.19
N ASN A 217 1.99 7.03 8.36
CA ASN A 217 1.43 6.26 7.25
C ASN A 217 0.18 6.92 6.64
N GLU A 218 -0.71 7.48 7.47
CA GLU A 218 -1.87 8.25 7.00
C GLU A 218 -1.44 9.49 6.20
N LEU A 219 -0.47 10.26 6.71
CA LEU A 219 0.08 11.44 6.03
C LEU A 219 0.77 11.07 4.71
N PHE A 220 1.54 9.98 4.72
CA PHE A 220 2.20 9.47 3.54
C PHE A 220 1.19 9.04 2.48
N ALA A 221 0.18 8.25 2.85
CA ALA A 221 -0.88 7.86 1.94
C ALA A 221 -1.65 9.08 1.38
N ALA A 222 -1.89 10.09 2.22
CA ALA A 222 -2.55 11.33 1.79
C ALA A 222 -1.71 12.10 0.77
N SER A 223 -0.37 12.13 0.89
CA SER A 223 0.52 12.83 -0.04
C SER A 223 0.56 12.19 -1.44
N TYR A 224 0.30 10.89 -1.53
CA TYR A 224 0.20 10.18 -2.81
C TYR A 224 -1.19 10.20 -3.45
N ASN A 225 -2.17 10.80 -2.77
CA ASN A 225 -3.49 10.98 -3.35
C ASN A 225 -3.44 12.05 -4.45
N THR A 226 -3.38 11.58 -5.69
CA THR A 226 -3.46 12.38 -6.91
C THR A 226 -4.83 12.22 -7.56
N GLU A 227 -5.13 13.02 -8.58
CA GLU A 227 -6.41 12.90 -9.32
C GLU A 227 -6.64 11.48 -9.91
N ASN A 228 -5.56 10.77 -10.22
CA ASN A 228 -5.62 9.46 -10.88
C ASN A 228 -5.41 8.26 -9.96
N MET A 229 -5.01 8.47 -8.68
CA MET A 229 -4.66 7.40 -7.77
C MET A 229 -5.15 7.70 -6.34
N GLN A 230 -5.82 6.74 -5.72
CA GLN A 230 -6.20 6.80 -4.31
C GLN A 230 -5.42 5.74 -3.53
N MET A 231 -4.53 6.19 -2.65
CA MET A 231 -3.94 5.32 -1.65
C MET A 231 -4.74 5.41 -0.35
N ARG A 232 -5.30 4.28 0.09
CA ARG A 232 -5.89 4.17 1.43
C ARG A 232 -4.80 3.71 2.39
N ALA A 233 -4.58 4.47 3.44
CA ALA A 233 -3.75 4.03 4.56
C ALA A 233 -4.49 2.89 5.27
N TYR A 234 -4.13 1.65 4.96
CA TYR A 234 -4.63 0.49 5.66
C TYR A 234 -3.47 -0.18 6.38
N LEU A 235 -3.49 -0.14 7.70
CA LEU A 235 -2.55 -0.85 8.56
C LEU A 235 -3.29 -2.02 9.22
N PRO A 236 -3.09 -3.24 8.73
CA PRO A 236 -3.68 -4.42 9.37
C PRO A 236 -3.05 -4.64 10.75
N LEU A 237 -3.81 -5.20 11.68
CA LEU A 237 -3.35 -5.51 13.04
C LEU A 237 -2.05 -6.33 13.04
N TRP A 238 -1.88 -7.19 12.07
CA TRP A 238 -0.67 -7.97 11.84
C TRP A 238 0.61 -7.13 11.79
N THR A 239 0.57 -5.95 11.13
CA THR A 239 1.74 -5.05 11.04
C THR A 239 2.17 -4.54 12.42
N HIS A 240 1.20 -4.20 13.27
CA HIS A 240 1.48 -3.79 14.65
C HIS A 240 2.10 -4.93 15.46
N ILE A 241 1.55 -6.14 15.35
CA ILE A 241 2.08 -7.34 16.02
C ILE A 241 3.52 -7.61 15.55
N THR A 242 3.78 -7.55 14.26
CA THR A 242 5.13 -7.77 13.70
C THR A 242 6.12 -6.72 14.23
N SER A 243 5.73 -5.45 14.29
CA SER A 243 6.57 -4.39 14.83
C SER A 243 6.91 -4.64 16.31
N VAL A 244 5.93 -5.03 17.11
CA VAL A 244 6.13 -5.41 18.52
C VAL A 244 7.10 -6.57 18.65
N VAL A 245 6.91 -7.63 17.88
CA VAL A 245 7.79 -8.82 17.89
C VAL A 245 9.23 -8.47 17.52
N ILE A 246 9.42 -7.62 16.49
CA ILE A 246 10.77 -7.17 16.07
C ILE A 246 11.45 -6.39 17.21
N VAL A 247 10.76 -5.42 17.83
CA VAL A 247 11.34 -4.61 18.91
C VAL A 247 11.71 -5.47 20.10
N PHE A 248 10.83 -6.34 20.57
CA PHE A 248 11.14 -7.24 21.68
C PHE A 248 12.27 -8.23 21.34
N GLY A 249 12.32 -8.70 20.09
CA GLY A 249 13.42 -9.52 19.58
C GLY A 249 14.76 -8.80 19.66
N LEU A 250 14.81 -7.54 19.21
CA LEU A 250 16.01 -6.70 19.28
C LEU A 250 16.46 -6.45 20.73
N VAL A 251 15.51 -6.16 21.63
CA VAL A 251 15.80 -5.99 23.06
C VAL A 251 16.35 -7.28 23.65
N ALA A 252 15.75 -8.43 23.36
CA ALA A 252 16.21 -9.73 23.85
C ALA A 252 17.64 -10.05 23.36
N VAL A 253 17.93 -9.81 22.08
CA VAL A 253 19.25 -9.99 21.50
C VAL A 253 20.28 -9.05 22.16
N SER A 254 19.94 -7.76 22.32
CA SER A 254 20.83 -6.77 22.94
C SER A 254 21.11 -7.11 24.40
N THR A 255 20.10 -7.53 25.16
CA THR A 255 20.27 -7.99 26.55
C THR A 255 21.11 -9.25 26.62
N TRP A 256 20.91 -10.19 25.73
CA TRP A 256 21.71 -11.42 25.68
C TRP A 256 23.18 -11.14 25.38
N LEU A 257 23.48 -10.28 24.42
CA LEU A 257 24.85 -9.84 24.08
C LEU A 257 25.48 -9.09 25.24
N GLY A 258 24.76 -8.22 25.93
CA GLY A 258 25.22 -7.50 27.12
C GLY A 258 25.56 -8.42 28.27
N THR A 259 24.70 -9.39 28.59
CA THR A 259 24.94 -10.37 29.67
C THR A 259 26.09 -11.32 29.35
N ARG A 260 26.33 -11.63 28.07
CA ARG A 260 27.47 -12.44 27.64
C ARG A 260 28.80 -11.70 27.90
N ARG A 261 28.84 -10.39 27.65
CA ARG A 261 30.02 -9.55 27.97
C ARG A 261 30.26 -9.47 29.48
N LEU A 262 29.21 -9.34 30.29
CA LEU A 262 29.35 -9.34 31.76
C LEU A 262 29.92 -10.63 32.32
N ARG A 263 29.69 -11.79 31.69
CA ARG A 263 30.27 -13.08 32.10
C ARG A 263 31.75 -13.18 31.85
N SER A 264 32.27 -12.51 30.83
CA SER A 264 33.70 -12.55 30.45
C SER A 264 34.55 -11.49 31.17
N MET A 265 33.96 -10.60 31.97
CA MET A 265 34.68 -9.57 32.71
C MET A 265 35.30 -10.13 33.99
N ASP A 266 36.59 -9.85 34.17
CA ASP A 266 37.33 -10.17 35.38
C ASP A 266 36.93 -9.21 36.50
N LEU A 267 36.30 -9.73 37.56
CA LEU A 267 35.80 -8.98 38.71
C LEU A 267 36.94 -8.20 39.41
N ALA A 268 38.18 -8.70 39.30
CA ALA A 268 39.34 -8.07 39.94
C ALA A 268 39.76 -6.75 39.28
N GLN A 269 39.49 -6.56 37.97
CA GLN A 269 39.79 -5.30 37.30
C GLN A 269 38.68 -4.24 37.53
N ALA A 270 37.42 -4.62 37.68
CA ALA A 270 36.32 -3.71 37.91
C ALA A 270 36.38 -3.02 39.30
N THR A 271 37.02 -3.65 40.29
CA THR A 271 37.24 -3.08 41.63
C THR A 271 38.54 -2.26 41.73
N LYS A 272 39.52 -2.50 40.85
CA LYS A 272 40.85 -1.88 40.94
C LYS A 272 40.95 -0.52 40.23
N SER A 273 40.02 -0.15 39.39
CA SER A 273 39.92 1.17 38.71
C SER A 273 39.27 2.26 39.60
N ALA A 274 39.25 2.06 40.92
CA ALA A 274 38.65 2.93 41.91
C ALA A 274 39.70 3.60 42.85
N GLU A 275 40.97 3.40 42.60
CA GLU A 275 42.08 4.22 43.11
C GLU A 275 42.67 4.98 41.91
#